data_93142666cd7a2ef873eb72c46b91c793
#
_entry.id   93142666cd7a2ef873eb72c46b91c793
#
_cell.length_a   1.000
_cell.length_b   1.000
_cell.length_c   1.000
_cell.angle_alpha   90.00
_cell.angle_beta   90.00
_cell.angle_gamma   90.00
#
_symmetry.space_group_name_H-M   'P 1'
#
loop_
_entity.id
_entity.type
_entity.pdbx_description
1 polymer ?
#
loop_
_entity_poly.entity_id
_entity_poly.type
_entity_poly.pdbx_seq_one_letter_code
_entity_poly.pdbx_strand_id
1 'polypeptide(L)'
;AVSWIRIALFGAPFILVTLAGNGWMRGVQETARPLRYVLLGNGLSAVLCPLLVYPAGLGLEGSAIANVVAQVVSASLFFRALFAEDVALRPVPALLRAQLGLGRDLIVRSLAFQACFVSAASVAARTSIAAVGAHQVVLQLWTFLALVLDSLAIAAQAIVGAALGAGEQAKARRFAWQITGYGLVFGVGLGLVFAAVAGVLPKVFTTDPGVLAEIPHAWWFFVALQPVAGVVFALDGVLLGAGDAAFLRTATLLSAGVGFLPMIWLSLAFGWGLVGIWTGLTLFMLLRLVTLVLRTRSEHWSVVGATR
;
A
#
# COMPACT_ATOMS: atom_id res chain seq x y z
N ALA A 1 15.26 3.74 22.43
CA ALA A 1 15.07 3.77 20.96
C ALA A 1 16.21 3.07 20.22
N VAL A 2 17.48 3.41 20.49
CA VAL A 2 18.65 2.83 19.77
C VAL A 2 18.78 1.32 19.97
N SER A 3 18.64 0.83 21.21
CA SER A 3 18.69 -0.60 21.54
C SER A 3 17.58 -1.37 20.80
N TRP A 4 16.37 -0.82 20.75
CA TRP A 4 15.24 -1.41 20.04
C TRP A 4 15.52 -1.58 18.56
N ILE A 5 16.04 -0.52 17.91
CA ILE A 5 16.37 -0.56 16.46
C ILE A 5 17.48 -1.59 16.19
N ARG A 6 18.51 -1.65 17.04
CA ARG A 6 19.59 -2.64 16.89
C ARG A 6 19.07 -4.07 16.92
N ILE A 7 18.16 -4.38 17.87
CA ILE A 7 17.58 -5.72 17.98
C ILE A 7 16.63 -5.96 16.78
N ALA A 8 15.76 -5.01 16.45
CA ALA A 8 14.79 -5.14 15.36
C ALA A 8 15.47 -5.35 13.98
N LEU A 9 16.65 -4.77 13.75
CA LEU A 9 17.42 -4.97 12.52
C LEU A 9 17.80 -6.43 12.26
N PHE A 10 18.01 -7.24 13.30
CA PHE A 10 18.20 -8.69 13.11
C PHE A 10 16.97 -9.39 12.54
N GLY A 11 15.79 -8.82 12.71
CA GLY A 11 14.53 -9.30 12.11
C GLY A 11 14.39 -8.96 10.62
N ALA A 12 15.09 -7.95 10.11
CA ALA A 12 14.91 -7.46 8.76
C ALA A 12 15.09 -8.52 7.65
N PRO A 13 16.10 -9.41 7.66
CA PRO A 13 16.22 -10.49 6.69
C PRO A 13 15.01 -11.43 6.70
N PHE A 14 14.44 -11.73 7.85
CA PHE A 14 13.30 -12.62 8.02
C PHE A 14 12.00 -11.98 7.52
N ILE A 15 11.86 -10.65 7.69
CA ILE A 15 10.76 -9.89 7.07
C ILE A 15 10.84 -10.03 5.54
N LEU A 16 12.02 -9.85 4.95
CA LEU A 16 12.21 -9.96 3.51
C LEU A 16 11.87 -11.36 3.00
N VAL A 17 12.26 -12.41 3.72
CA VAL A 17 11.90 -13.79 3.41
C VAL A 17 10.38 -13.99 3.48
N THR A 18 9.73 -13.45 4.51
CA THR A 18 8.27 -13.53 4.66
C THR A 18 7.56 -12.81 3.52
N LEU A 19 8.01 -11.63 3.11
CA LEU A 19 7.46 -10.88 1.99
C LEU A 19 7.64 -11.62 0.66
N ALA A 20 8.83 -12.16 0.40
CA ALA A 20 9.12 -12.96 -0.79
C ALA A 20 8.28 -14.24 -0.82
N GLY A 21 8.18 -14.95 0.30
CA GLY A 21 7.35 -16.14 0.45
C GLY A 21 5.86 -15.88 0.23
N ASN A 22 5.34 -14.78 0.74
CA ASN A 22 3.97 -14.33 0.47
C ASN A 22 3.75 -14.08 -1.04
N GLY A 23 4.69 -13.40 -1.70
CA GLY A 23 4.65 -13.14 -3.14
C GLY A 23 4.65 -14.43 -3.96
N TRP A 24 5.54 -15.37 -3.62
CA TRP A 24 5.63 -16.67 -4.26
C TRP A 24 4.34 -17.48 -4.12
N MET A 25 3.82 -17.66 -2.90
CA MET A 25 2.60 -18.43 -2.66
C MET A 25 1.37 -17.81 -3.35
N ARG A 26 1.27 -16.47 -3.43
CA ARG A 26 0.22 -15.79 -4.23
C ARG A 26 0.37 -16.11 -5.71
N GLY A 27 1.58 -16.17 -6.23
CA GLY A 27 1.86 -16.53 -7.63
C GLY A 27 1.40 -17.93 -7.99
N VAL A 28 1.50 -18.90 -7.06
CA VAL A 28 0.99 -20.26 -7.23
C VAL A 28 -0.47 -20.43 -6.79
N GLN A 29 -1.21 -19.33 -6.58
CA GLN A 29 -2.62 -19.28 -6.19
C GLN A 29 -2.93 -19.90 -4.80
N GLU A 30 -1.92 -20.08 -3.96
CA GLU A 30 -2.06 -20.56 -2.59
C GLU A 30 -2.17 -19.35 -1.64
N THR A 31 -3.36 -19.02 -1.21
CA THR A 31 -3.61 -17.84 -0.37
C THR A 31 -3.86 -18.18 1.11
N ALA A 32 -4.27 -19.40 1.40
CA ALA A 32 -4.62 -19.83 2.76
C ALA A 32 -3.39 -20.08 3.64
N ARG A 33 -2.33 -20.68 3.09
CA ARG A 33 -1.09 -20.96 3.85
C ARG A 33 -0.37 -19.68 4.27
N PRO A 34 -0.13 -18.67 3.39
CA PRO A 34 0.48 -17.41 3.79
C PRO A 34 -0.28 -16.72 4.91
N LEU A 35 -1.63 -16.69 4.82
CA LEU A 35 -2.45 -16.10 5.87
C LEU A 35 -2.22 -16.77 7.23
N ARG A 36 -2.19 -18.12 7.26
CA ARG A 36 -1.94 -18.86 8.51
C ARG A 36 -0.55 -18.58 9.07
N TYR A 37 0.49 -18.48 8.22
CA TYR A 37 1.86 -18.20 8.66
C TYR A 37 2.00 -16.81 9.25
N VAL A 38 1.39 -15.81 8.61
CA VAL A 38 1.38 -14.42 9.10
C VAL A 38 0.57 -14.29 10.38
N LEU A 39 -0.60 -14.96 10.47
CA LEU A 39 -1.41 -14.96 11.69
C LEU A 39 -0.68 -15.64 12.85
N LEU A 40 0.01 -16.75 12.62
CA LEU A 40 0.81 -17.43 13.64
C LEU A 40 1.95 -16.54 14.13
N GLY A 41 2.69 -15.90 13.21
CA GLY A 41 3.75 -14.97 13.58
C GLY A 41 3.24 -13.79 14.39
N ASN A 42 2.19 -13.11 13.91
CA ASN A 42 1.61 -11.96 14.61
C ASN A 42 0.98 -12.37 15.96
N GLY A 43 0.29 -13.52 16.02
CA GLY A 43 -0.24 -14.06 17.25
C GLY A 43 0.85 -14.37 18.28
N LEU A 44 1.96 -14.98 17.82
CA LEU A 44 3.13 -15.22 18.67
C LEU A 44 3.73 -13.91 19.19
N SER A 45 3.85 -12.89 18.35
CA SER A 45 4.32 -11.57 18.76
C SER A 45 3.38 -10.94 19.79
N ALA A 46 2.07 -11.03 19.57
CA ALA A 46 1.05 -10.50 20.48
C ALA A 46 1.09 -11.14 21.88
N VAL A 47 1.48 -12.42 21.97
CA VAL A 47 1.62 -13.14 23.25
C VAL A 47 2.99 -12.88 23.87
N LEU A 48 4.07 -12.96 23.09
CA LEU A 48 5.44 -12.79 23.60
C LEU A 48 5.72 -11.35 24.04
N CYS A 49 5.16 -10.36 23.34
CA CYS A 49 5.42 -8.97 23.64
C CYS A 49 5.04 -8.60 25.09
N PRO A 50 3.79 -8.79 25.56
CA PRO A 50 3.46 -8.52 26.94
C PRO A 50 4.24 -9.38 27.96
N LEU A 51 4.53 -10.65 27.63
CA LEU A 51 5.31 -11.54 28.51
C LEU A 51 6.75 -11.05 28.70
N LEU A 52 7.40 -10.57 27.65
CA LEU A 52 8.78 -10.09 27.74
C LEU A 52 8.87 -8.66 28.29
N VAL A 53 7.86 -7.84 28.03
CA VAL A 53 7.82 -6.44 28.48
C VAL A 53 7.55 -6.36 29.99
N TYR A 54 6.53 -7.06 30.50
CA TYR A 54 6.08 -6.95 31.89
C TYR A 54 6.70 -8.00 32.82
N PRO A 55 6.41 -9.31 32.74
CA PRO A 55 6.94 -10.28 33.69
C PRO A 55 8.47 -10.46 33.63
N ALA A 56 9.02 -10.44 32.40
CA ALA A 56 10.49 -10.55 32.23
C ALA A 56 11.24 -9.23 32.47
N GLY A 57 10.54 -8.11 32.62
CA GLY A 57 11.13 -6.81 32.95
C GLY A 57 12.02 -6.21 31.86
N LEU A 58 11.98 -6.74 30.61
CA LEU A 58 12.83 -6.30 29.51
C LEU A 58 12.35 -5.00 28.84
N GLY A 59 11.18 -4.49 29.21
CA GLY A 59 10.64 -3.24 28.72
C GLY A 59 10.63 -3.16 27.18
N LEU A 60 11.16 -2.06 26.65
CA LEU A 60 11.21 -1.80 25.20
C LEU A 60 12.01 -2.86 24.42
N GLU A 61 13.06 -3.40 25.00
CA GLU A 61 13.90 -4.44 24.37
C GLU A 61 13.13 -5.77 24.25
N GLY A 62 12.30 -6.10 25.23
CA GLY A 62 11.41 -7.25 25.17
C GLY A 62 10.45 -7.23 23.98
N SER A 63 9.92 -6.05 23.66
CA SER A 63 9.05 -5.90 22.47
C SER A 63 9.81 -6.13 21.15
N ALA A 64 11.06 -5.69 21.07
CA ALA A 64 11.91 -5.92 19.89
C ALA A 64 12.24 -7.42 19.72
N ILE A 65 12.59 -8.09 20.83
CA ILE A 65 12.88 -9.54 20.82
C ILE A 65 11.64 -10.34 20.41
N ALA A 66 10.46 -10.03 20.98
CA ALA A 66 9.21 -10.67 20.60
C ALA A 66 8.94 -10.57 19.09
N ASN A 67 9.17 -9.39 18.54
CA ASN A 67 8.99 -9.14 17.11
C ASN A 67 9.98 -9.96 16.26
N VAL A 68 11.27 -9.97 16.62
CA VAL A 68 12.29 -10.75 15.90
C VAL A 68 11.98 -12.25 15.94
N VAL A 69 11.62 -12.79 17.10
CA VAL A 69 11.24 -14.20 17.26
C VAL A 69 10.05 -14.55 16.37
N ALA A 70 9.03 -13.70 16.35
CA ALA A 70 7.85 -13.90 15.51
C ALA A 70 8.21 -13.90 14.01
N GLN A 71 9.11 -13.02 13.59
CA GLN A 71 9.60 -12.95 12.20
C GLN A 71 10.43 -14.20 11.83
N VAL A 72 11.30 -14.67 12.71
CA VAL A 72 12.07 -15.90 12.52
C VAL A 72 11.14 -17.09 12.35
N VAL A 73 10.11 -17.22 13.21
CA VAL A 73 9.12 -18.30 13.11
C VAL A 73 8.35 -18.22 11.79
N SER A 74 7.86 -17.03 11.42
CA SER A 74 7.16 -16.84 10.15
C SER A 74 8.04 -17.21 8.95
N ALA A 75 9.27 -16.71 8.91
CA ALA A 75 10.22 -17.02 7.83
C ALA A 75 10.55 -18.52 7.76
N SER A 76 10.71 -19.19 8.90
CA SER A 76 10.97 -20.63 8.98
C SER A 76 9.82 -21.44 8.39
N LEU A 77 8.56 -21.02 8.57
CA LEU A 77 7.41 -21.68 7.96
C LEU A 77 7.43 -21.51 6.43
N PHE A 78 7.80 -20.36 5.91
CA PHE A 78 7.96 -20.14 4.47
C PHE A 78 9.13 -20.95 3.89
N PHE A 79 10.27 -21.02 4.58
CA PHE A 79 11.38 -21.88 4.15
C PHE A 79 10.98 -23.33 4.13
N ARG A 80 10.29 -23.82 5.19
CA ARG A 80 9.79 -25.19 5.23
C ARG A 80 8.86 -25.50 4.05
N ALA A 81 7.98 -24.55 3.71
CA ALA A 81 7.10 -24.71 2.55
C ALA A 81 7.88 -24.73 1.24
N LEU A 82 8.89 -23.87 1.08
CA LEU A 82 9.74 -23.83 -0.11
C LEU A 82 10.53 -25.12 -0.31
N PHE A 83 11.10 -25.66 0.77
CA PHE A 83 11.86 -26.93 0.71
C PHE A 83 10.97 -28.16 0.55
N ALA A 84 9.67 -28.06 0.86
CA ALA A 84 8.72 -29.13 0.61
C ALA A 84 8.28 -29.23 -0.87
N GLU A 85 8.49 -28.17 -1.63
CA GLU A 85 8.29 -28.14 -3.08
C GLU A 85 9.64 -28.49 -3.73
N ASP A 86 9.69 -29.49 -4.60
CA ASP A 86 10.91 -29.90 -5.34
C ASP A 86 11.34 -28.83 -6.37
N VAL A 87 11.60 -27.61 -5.88
CA VAL A 87 11.98 -26.47 -6.72
C VAL A 87 13.51 -26.44 -6.87
N ALA A 88 14.00 -26.37 -8.10
CA ALA A 88 15.40 -26.18 -8.39
C ALA A 88 15.84 -24.76 -7.91
N LEU A 89 16.60 -24.67 -6.82
CA LEU A 89 17.12 -23.44 -6.24
C LEU A 89 18.29 -22.85 -7.04
N ARG A 90 18.42 -23.18 -8.33
CA ARG A 90 19.48 -22.62 -9.17
C ARG A 90 19.11 -21.23 -9.65
N PRO A 91 19.93 -20.19 -9.37
CA PRO A 91 19.65 -18.84 -9.85
C PRO A 91 19.76 -18.80 -11.39
N VAL A 92 18.70 -18.26 -12.02
CA VAL A 92 18.69 -17.98 -13.47
C VAL A 92 18.99 -16.49 -13.66
N PRO A 93 20.17 -16.12 -14.19
CA PRO A 93 20.60 -14.72 -14.27
C PRO A 93 19.65 -13.80 -15.03
N ALA A 94 18.98 -14.30 -16.05
CA ALA A 94 18.00 -13.54 -16.82
C ALA A 94 16.78 -13.15 -15.98
N LEU A 95 16.25 -14.11 -15.19
CA LEU A 95 15.12 -13.89 -14.29
C LEU A 95 15.51 -12.93 -13.15
N LEU A 96 16.71 -13.10 -12.58
CA LEU A 96 17.20 -12.20 -11.55
C LEU A 96 17.31 -10.76 -12.04
N ARG A 97 17.83 -10.55 -13.26
CA ARG A 97 17.93 -9.21 -13.86
C ARG A 97 16.57 -8.58 -14.10
N ALA A 98 15.59 -9.34 -14.58
CA ALA A 98 14.20 -8.89 -14.74
C ALA A 98 13.57 -8.51 -13.39
N GLN A 99 13.75 -9.35 -12.34
CA GLN A 99 13.25 -9.08 -10.98
C GLN A 99 13.89 -7.83 -10.36
N LEU A 100 15.20 -7.63 -10.55
CA LEU A 100 15.88 -6.42 -10.09
C LEU A 100 15.37 -5.16 -10.79
N GLY A 101 15.07 -5.23 -12.09
CA GLY A 101 14.45 -4.13 -12.83
C GLY A 101 13.07 -3.76 -12.27
N LEU A 102 12.22 -4.75 -12.06
CA LEU A 102 10.90 -4.59 -11.45
C LEU A 102 11.01 -4.04 -10.03
N GLY A 103 11.92 -4.57 -9.21
CA GLY A 103 12.18 -4.09 -7.86
C GLY A 103 12.61 -2.62 -7.84
N ARG A 104 13.55 -2.21 -8.73
CA ARG A 104 13.96 -0.81 -8.89
C ARG A 104 12.76 0.10 -9.18
N ASP A 105 11.89 -0.32 -10.10
CA ASP A 105 10.74 0.49 -10.52
C ASP A 105 9.73 0.66 -9.37
N LEU A 106 9.52 -0.39 -8.58
CA LEU A 106 8.68 -0.33 -7.38
C LEU A 106 9.29 0.54 -6.27
N ILE A 107 10.61 0.49 -6.06
CA ILE A 107 11.32 1.34 -5.09
C ILE A 107 11.17 2.81 -5.48
N VAL A 108 11.45 3.16 -6.75
CA VAL A 108 11.32 4.56 -7.22
C VAL A 108 9.89 5.05 -7.09
N ARG A 109 8.90 4.21 -7.40
CA ARG A 109 7.48 4.51 -7.18
C ARG A 109 7.17 4.77 -5.71
N SER A 110 7.66 3.94 -4.80
CA SER A 110 7.45 4.08 -3.36
C SER A 110 8.10 5.35 -2.81
N LEU A 111 9.30 5.69 -3.28
CA LEU A 111 9.97 6.94 -2.93
C LEU A 111 9.19 8.17 -3.39
N ALA A 112 8.56 8.13 -4.57
CA ALA A 112 7.70 9.21 -5.04
C ALA A 112 6.47 9.41 -4.13
N PHE A 113 5.81 8.34 -3.70
CA PHE A 113 4.72 8.42 -2.72
C PHE A 113 5.21 9.02 -1.40
N GLN A 114 6.35 8.53 -0.88
CA GLN A 114 6.91 9.02 0.37
C GLN A 114 7.27 10.52 0.30
N ALA A 115 7.84 10.95 -0.81
CA ALA A 115 8.14 12.37 -1.05
C ALA A 115 6.87 13.22 -1.03
N CYS A 116 5.77 12.75 -1.64
CA CYS A 116 4.48 13.40 -1.58
C CYS A 116 3.95 13.53 -0.14
N PHE A 117 3.93 12.44 0.64
CA PHE A 117 3.41 12.46 2.01
C PHE A 117 4.27 13.34 2.94
N VAL A 118 5.60 13.27 2.83
CA VAL A 118 6.50 14.13 3.61
C VAL A 118 6.31 15.61 3.24
N SER A 119 6.14 15.93 1.96
CA SER A 119 5.87 17.29 1.50
C SER A 119 4.53 17.81 2.03
N ALA A 120 3.47 16.98 1.99
CA ALA A 120 2.17 17.34 2.55
C ALA A 120 2.25 17.64 4.06
N ALA A 121 2.88 16.76 4.82
CA ALA A 121 3.07 16.95 6.26
C ALA A 121 3.89 18.20 6.57
N SER A 122 4.94 18.48 5.78
CA SER A 122 5.78 19.66 5.92
C SER A 122 4.99 20.96 5.69
N VAL A 123 4.12 20.99 4.66
CA VAL A 123 3.27 22.16 4.37
C VAL A 123 2.18 22.31 5.43
N ALA A 124 1.54 21.23 5.87
CA ALA A 124 0.58 21.28 6.96
C ALA A 124 1.19 21.87 8.24
N ALA A 125 2.43 21.45 8.59
CA ALA A 125 3.15 21.96 9.76
C ALA A 125 3.47 23.46 9.69
N ARG A 126 3.54 24.04 8.50
CA ARG A 126 3.75 25.47 8.30
C ARG A 126 2.45 26.28 8.29
N THR A 127 1.30 25.60 8.25
CA THR A 127 -0.01 26.27 8.23
C THR A 127 -0.48 26.57 9.65
N SER A 128 -0.75 25.54 10.46
CA SER A 128 -1.13 25.68 11.87
C SER A 128 -1.02 24.34 12.59
N ILE A 129 -0.97 24.35 13.92
CA ILE A 129 -0.99 23.14 14.76
C ILE A 129 -2.30 22.36 14.54
N ALA A 130 -3.43 23.08 14.44
CA ALA A 130 -4.74 22.47 14.21
C ALA A 130 -4.80 21.80 12.82
N ALA A 131 -4.22 22.42 11.79
CA ALA A 131 -4.14 21.85 10.44
C ALA A 131 -3.30 20.55 10.42
N VAL A 132 -2.19 20.50 11.16
CA VAL A 132 -1.41 19.25 11.30
C VAL A 132 -2.24 18.15 11.94
N GLY A 133 -2.92 18.45 13.03
CA GLY A 133 -3.79 17.50 13.73
C GLY A 133 -4.90 16.98 12.82
N ALA A 134 -5.59 17.86 12.11
CA ALA A 134 -6.65 17.49 11.18
C ALA A 134 -6.11 16.65 10.00
N HIS A 135 -4.99 17.07 9.40
CA HIS A 135 -4.33 16.30 8.34
C HIS A 135 -3.96 14.91 8.80
N GLN A 136 -3.38 14.79 10.01
CA GLN A 136 -2.96 13.49 10.55
C GLN A 136 -4.13 12.54 10.78
N VAL A 137 -5.27 13.04 11.32
CA VAL A 137 -6.48 12.22 11.51
C VAL A 137 -6.99 11.68 10.17
N VAL A 138 -7.15 12.55 9.17
CA VAL A 138 -7.68 12.12 7.86
C VAL A 138 -6.65 11.25 7.11
N LEU A 139 -5.35 11.55 7.23
CA LEU A 139 -4.29 10.73 6.65
C LEU A 139 -4.22 9.34 7.26
N GLN A 140 -4.47 9.20 8.57
CA GLN A 140 -4.52 7.88 9.23
C GLN A 140 -5.68 7.03 8.70
N LEU A 141 -6.84 7.64 8.50
CA LEU A 141 -7.99 6.98 7.86
C LEU A 141 -7.70 6.62 6.41
N TRP A 142 -7.07 7.51 5.65
CA TRP A 142 -6.61 7.24 4.29
C TRP A 142 -5.66 6.03 4.25
N THR A 143 -4.68 5.98 5.15
CA THR A 143 -3.72 4.87 5.23
C THR A 143 -4.42 3.55 5.56
N PHE A 144 -5.36 3.58 6.50
CA PHE A 144 -6.17 2.39 6.82
C PHE A 144 -6.97 1.91 5.60
N LEU A 145 -7.65 2.82 4.89
CA LEU A 145 -8.41 2.45 3.69
C LEU A 145 -7.52 2.02 2.54
N ALA A 146 -6.33 2.59 2.40
CA ALA A 146 -5.35 2.12 1.43
C ALA A 146 -4.99 0.65 1.65
N LEU A 147 -4.80 0.20 2.91
CA LEU A 147 -4.58 -1.21 3.23
C LEU A 147 -5.79 -2.09 2.87
N VAL A 148 -7.01 -1.59 3.09
CA VAL A 148 -8.23 -2.29 2.69
C VAL A 148 -8.32 -2.42 1.16
N LEU A 149 -8.07 -1.35 0.42
CA LEU A 149 -8.07 -1.34 -1.04
C LEU A 149 -6.90 -2.15 -1.64
N ASP A 150 -5.76 -2.22 -0.94
CA ASP A 150 -4.64 -3.09 -1.33
C ASP A 150 -5.03 -4.57 -1.37
N SER A 151 -5.96 -5.00 -0.54
CA SER A 151 -6.46 -6.39 -0.61
C SER A 151 -7.10 -6.69 -1.97
N LEU A 152 -7.84 -5.73 -2.54
CA LEU A 152 -8.40 -5.83 -3.89
C LEU A 152 -7.31 -5.81 -4.96
N ALA A 153 -6.31 -4.93 -4.81
CA ALA A 153 -5.16 -4.86 -5.72
C ALA A 153 -4.38 -6.18 -5.74
N ILE A 154 -4.16 -6.80 -4.58
CA ILE A 154 -3.48 -8.09 -4.45
C ILE A 154 -4.27 -9.21 -5.15
N ALA A 155 -5.60 -9.23 -4.98
CA ALA A 155 -6.45 -10.19 -5.67
C ALA A 155 -6.41 -10.00 -7.19
N ALA A 156 -6.47 -8.75 -7.66
CA ALA A 156 -6.34 -8.39 -9.06
C ALA A 156 -5.00 -8.85 -9.65
N GLN A 157 -3.90 -8.57 -8.93
CA GLN A 157 -2.55 -8.98 -9.32
C GLN A 157 -2.45 -10.51 -9.50
N ALA A 158 -2.96 -11.28 -8.54
CA ALA A 158 -2.90 -12.73 -8.58
C ALA A 158 -3.74 -13.32 -9.74
N ILE A 159 -4.98 -12.85 -9.91
CA ILE A 159 -5.91 -13.38 -10.93
C ILE A 159 -5.43 -13.03 -12.34
N VAL A 160 -5.03 -11.78 -12.55
CA VAL A 160 -4.57 -11.30 -13.88
C VAL A 160 -3.21 -11.93 -14.22
N GLY A 161 -2.29 -12.00 -13.25
CA GLY A 161 -0.99 -12.64 -13.43
C GLY A 161 -1.11 -14.11 -13.81
N ALA A 162 -2.01 -14.87 -13.15
CA ALA A 162 -2.28 -16.25 -13.48
C ALA A 162 -2.87 -16.43 -14.89
N ALA A 163 -3.84 -15.58 -15.27
CA ALA A 163 -4.46 -15.64 -16.60
C ALA A 163 -3.45 -15.34 -17.72
N LEU A 164 -2.58 -14.34 -17.53
CA LEU A 164 -1.51 -14.02 -18.50
C LEU A 164 -0.44 -15.12 -18.54
N GLY A 165 -0.08 -15.70 -17.39
CA GLY A 165 0.85 -16.83 -17.32
C GLY A 165 0.33 -18.08 -18.03
N ALA A 166 -0.98 -18.29 -18.02
CA ALA A 166 -1.66 -19.36 -18.75
C ALA A 166 -1.87 -19.08 -20.25
N GLY A 167 -1.48 -17.88 -20.74
CA GLY A 167 -1.70 -17.48 -22.13
C GLY A 167 -3.14 -16.98 -22.42
N GLU A 168 -4.00 -16.86 -21.42
CA GLU A 168 -5.42 -16.50 -21.54
C GLU A 168 -5.64 -14.97 -21.56
N GLN A 169 -5.10 -14.29 -22.57
CA GLN A 169 -5.12 -12.82 -22.66
C GLN A 169 -6.53 -12.21 -22.61
N ALA A 170 -7.49 -12.80 -23.33
CA ALA A 170 -8.87 -12.31 -23.35
C ALA A 170 -9.53 -12.39 -21.96
N LYS A 171 -9.22 -13.45 -21.20
CA LYS A 171 -9.71 -13.66 -19.84
C LYS A 171 -9.08 -12.66 -18.87
N ALA A 172 -7.78 -12.38 -19.00
CA ALA A 172 -7.09 -11.36 -18.23
C ALA A 172 -7.72 -9.98 -18.43
N ARG A 173 -8.04 -9.59 -19.67
CA ARG A 173 -8.71 -8.32 -19.99
C ARG A 173 -10.12 -8.25 -19.38
N ARG A 174 -10.88 -9.32 -19.46
CA ARG A 174 -12.21 -9.39 -18.83
C ARG A 174 -12.12 -9.22 -17.32
N PHE A 175 -11.20 -9.93 -16.66
CA PHE A 175 -10.99 -9.80 -15.22
C PHE A 175 -10.55 -8.39 -14.82
N ALA A 176 -9.68 -7.75 -15.61
CA ALA A 176 -9.25 -6.38 -15.35
C ALA A 176 -10.45 -5.42 -15.20
N TRP A 177 -11.39 -5.45 -16.13
CA TRP A 177 -12.56 -4.57 -16.08
C TRP A 177 -13.58 -4.99 -15.03
N GLN A 178 -13.76 -6.27 -14.79
CA GLN A 178 -14.65 -6.75 -13.72
C GLN A 178 -14.14 -6.31 -12.34
N ILE A 179 -12.85 -6.49 -12.06
CA ILE A 179 -12.26 -6.10 -10.78
C ILE A 179 -12.25 -4.58 -10.62
N THR A 180 -12.03 -3.83 -11.70
CA THR A 180 -12.15 -2.37 -11.70
C THR A 180 -13.58 -1.92 -11.35
N GLY A 181 -14.59 -2.60 -11.89
CA GLY A 181 -16.00 -2.37 -11.53
C GLY A 181 -16.28 -2.66 -10.05
N TYR A 182 -15.77 -3.75 -9.51
CA TYR A 182 -15.88 -4.05 -8.09
C TYR A 182 -15.16 -3.01 -7.23
N GLY A 183 -13.98 -2.53 -7.67
CA GLY A 183 -13.26 -1.45 -7.01
C GLY A 183 -14.05 -0.15 -6.94
N LEU A 184 -14.74 0.21 -8.05
CA LEU A 184 -15.60 1.38 -8.07
C LEU A 184 -16.76 1.25 -7.09
N VAL A 185 -17.52 0.12 -7.15
CA VAL A 185 -18.65 -0.13 -6.25
C VAL A 185 -18.23 -0.12 -4.79
N PHE A 186 -17.11 -0.78 -4.47
CA PHE A 186 -16.56 -0.81 -3.13
C PHE A 186 -16.11 0.58 -2.67
N GLY A 187 -15.43 1.34 -3.52
CA GLY A 187 -15.03 2.72 -3.23
C GLY A 187 -16.23 3.64 -3.01
N VAL A 188 -17.30 3.52 -3.82
CA VAL A 188 -18.56 4.25 -3.60
C VAL A 188 -19.16 3.89 -2.24
N GLY A 189 -19.23 2.59 -1.91
CA GLY A 189 -19.73 2.13 -0.62
C GLY A 189 -18.95 2.72 0.56
N LEU A 190 -17.61 2.71 0.49
CA LEU A 190 -16.74 3.33 1.49
C LEU A 190 -17.02 4.85 1.59
N GLY A 191 -17.09 5.53 0.45
CA GLY A 191 -17.41 6.97 0.42
C GLY A 191 -18.73 7.29 1.12
N LEU A 192 -19.79 6.52 0.85
CA LEU A 192 -21.09 6.68 1.51
C LEU A 192 -21.01 6.42 3.02
N VAL A 193 -20.32 5.39 3.45
CA VAL A 193 -20.12 5.11 4.88
C VAL A 193 -19.41 6.27 5.55
N PHE A 194 -18.28 6.76 4.98
CA PHE A 194 -17.54 7.88 5.58
C PHE A 194 -18.29 9.22 5.51
N ALA A 195 -19.14 9.42 4.50
CA ALA A 195 -20.06 10.56 4.48
C ALA A 195 -21.08 10.48 5.61
N ALA A 196 -21.65 9.31 5.87
CA ALA A 196 -22.64 9.11 6.93
C ALA A 196 -22.07 9.31 8.34
N VAL A 197 -20.79 8.92 8.56
CA VAL A 197 -20.14 9.04 9.89
C VAL A 197 -19.32 10.32 10.05
N ALA A 198 -19.39 11.28 9.12
CA ALA A 198 -18.61 12.51 9.11
C ALA A 198 -18.72 13.35 10.42
N GLY A 199 -19.91 13.34 11.05
CA GLY A 199 -20.15 14.10 12.30
C GLY A 199 -19.70 13.40 13.58
N VAL A 200 -19.40 12.09 13.52
CA VAL A 200 -19.12 11.25 14.70
C VAL A 200 -17.67 10.77 14.73
N LEU A 201 -17.21 10.20 13.62
CA LEU A 201 -15.91 9.53 13.55
C LEU A 201 -14.73 10.44 13.89
N PRO A 202 -14.64 11.71 13.44
CA PRO A 202 -13.55 12.58 13.85
C PRO A 202 -13.41 12.79 15.35
N LYS A 203 -14.53 12.81 16.07
CA LYS A 203 -14.59 13.00 17.52
C LYS A 203 -14.01 11.80 18.31
N VAL A 204 -13.90 10.64 17.68
CA VAL A 204 -13.24 9.46 18.27
C VAL A 204 -11.71 9.65 18.31
N PHE A 205 -11.14 10.41 17.38
CA PHE A 205 -9.71 10.60 17.27
C PHE A 205 -9.21 11.83 18.06
N THR A 206 -10.03 12.84 18.23
CA THR A 206 -9.64 14.07 18.93
C THR A 206 -10.82 14.77 19.57
N THR A 207 -10.54 15.43 20.71
CA THR A 207 -11.50 16.29 21.40
C THR A 207 -11.14 17.78 21.25
N ASP A 208 -10.04 18.11 20.56
CA ASP A 208 -9.60 19.48 20.35
C ASP A 208 -10.55 20.21 19.38
N PRO A 209 -11.22 21.31 19.84
CA PRO A 209 -12.16 22.04 19.00
C PRO A 209 -11.50 22.66 17.75
N GLY A 210 -10.24 23.09 17.85
CA GLY A 210 -9.50 23.68 16.74
C GLY A 210 -9.22 22.65 15.64
N VAL A 211 -8.82 21.43 16.02
CA VAL A 211 -8.61 20.32 15.08
C VAL A 211 -9.93 19.89 14.46
N LEU A 212 -11.00 19.78 15.26
CA LEU A 212 -12.33 19.39 14.76
C LEU A 212 -12.90 20.42 13.76
N ALA A 213 -12.58 21.71 13.91
CA ALA A 213 -13.00 22.75 12.96
C ALA A 213 -12.26 22.66 11.63
N GLU A 214 -11.01 22.17 11.61
CA GLU A 214 -10.20 22.02 10.40
C GLU A 214 -10.47 20.73 9.63
N ILE A 215 -10.93 19.66 10.29
CA ILE A 215 -11.16 18.34 9.66
C ILE A 215 -12.10 18.41 8.43
N PRO A 216 -13.23 19.16 8.40
CA PRO A 216 -14.10 19.23 7.25
C PRO A 216 -13.41 19.66 5.96
N HIS A 217 -12.36 20.51 6.04
CA HIS A 217 -11.58 20.97 4.88
C HIS A 217 -10.82 19.84 4.16
N ALA A 218 -10.51 18.76 4.86
CA ALA A 218 -9.87 17.56 4.31
C ALA A 218 -10.87 16.41 4.08
N TRP A 219 -11.91 16.33 4.92
CA TRP A 219 -12.82 15.20 4.99
C TRP A 219 -13.59 14.95 3.70
N TRP A 220 -14.14 16.00 3.10
CA TRP A 220 -14.92 15.86 1.89
C TRP A 220 -14.09 15.49 0.67
N PHE A 221 -12.82 15.92 0.61
CA PHE A 221 -11.87 15.40 -0.38
C PHE A 221 -11.61 13.91 -0.16
N PHE A 222 -11.39 13.50 1.08
CA PHE A 222 -11.17 12.11 1.44
C PHE A 222 -12.37 11.24 1.05
N VAL A 223 -13.60 11.67 1.32
CA VAL A 223 -14.84 10.96 0.93
C VAL A 223 -14.98 10.88 -0.59
N ALA A 224 -14.82 11.99 -1.28
CA ALA A 224 -14.95 12.05 -2.75
C ALA A 224 -13.89 11.22 -3.48
N LEU A 225 -12.73 11.04 -2.87
CA LEU A 225 -11.63 10.24 -3.43
C LEU A 225 -11.84 8.72 -3.30
N GLN A 226 -12.77 8.22 -2.48
CA GLN A 226 -12.93 6.78 -2.28
C GLN A 226 -13.30 6.01 -3.57
N PRO A 227 -14.25 6.47 -4.41
CA PRO A 227 -14.53 5.84 -5.70
C PRO A 227 -13.31 5.83 -6.64
N VAL A 228 -12.58 6.95 -6.68
CA VAL A 228 -11.37 7.09 -7.48
C VAL A 228 -10.28 6.12 -6.98
N ALA A 229 -10.07 6.06 -5.67
CA ALA A 229 -9.12 5.16 -5.04
C ALA A 229 -9.46 3.69 -5.34
N GLY A 230 -10.72 3.29 -5.21
CA GLY A 230 -11.15 1.94 -5.53
C GLY A 230 -10.77 1.50 -6.95
N VAL A 231 -10.96 2.37 -7.94
CA VAL A 231 -10.56 2.12 -9.33
C VAL A 231 -9.05 2.11 -9.49
N VAL A 232 -8.34 3.09 -8.93
CA VAL A 232 -6.89 3.22 -9.05
C VAL A 232 -6.18 2.02 -8.43
N PHE A 233 -6.56 1.57 -7.23
CA PHE A 233 -5.96 0.40 -6.57
C PHE A 233 -6.25 -0.90 -7.35
N ALA A 234 -7.47 -1.07 -7.88
CA ALA A 234 -7.79 -2.22 -8.72
C ALA A 234 -6.90 -2.27 -9.98
N LEU A 235 -6.76 -1.15 -10.69
CA LEU A 235 -5.92 -1.04 -11.89
C LEU A 235 -4.42 -1.17 -11.58
N ASP A 236 -3.96 -0.66 -10.43
CA ASP A 236 -2.60 -0.92 -9.95
C ASP A 236 -2.33 -2.42 -9.82
N GLY A 237 -3.24 -3.15 -9.19
CA GLY A 237 -3.15 -4.60 -9.07
C GLY A 237 -3.12 -5.31 -10.43
N VAL A 238 -3.99 -4.92 -11.36
CA VAL A 238 -4.03 -5.43 -12.74
C VAL A 238 -2.68 -5.26 -13.45
N LEU A 239 -2.13 -4.04 -13.43
CA LEU A 239 -0.88 -3.72 -14.13
C LEU A 239 0.35 -4.34 -13.43
N LEU A 240 0.33 -4.45 -12.10
CA LEU A 240 1.36 -5.21 -11.36
C LEU A 240 1.30 -6.69 -11.69
N GLY A 241 0.11 -7.28 -11.81
CA GLY A 241 -0.08 -8.66 -12.22
C GLY A 241 0.41 -8.93 -13.65
N ALA A 242 0.35 -7.92 -14.51
CA ALA A 242 0.88 -7.95 -15.87
C ALA A 242 2.39 -7.66 -15.95
N GLY A 243 3.07 -7.35 -14.83
CA GLY A 243 4.49 -7.00 -14.81
C GLY A 243 4.79 -5.58 -15.35
N ASP A 244 3.79 -4.70 -15.50
CA ASP A 244 3.93 -3.36 -16.08
C ASP A 244 4.37 -2.31 -15.03
N ALA A 245 5.34 -2.67 -14.19
CA ALA A 245 5.85 -1.82 -13.11
C ALA A 245 6.53 -0.55 -13.63
N ALA A 246 7.18 -0.61 -14.79
CA ALA A 246 7.82 0.55 -15.40
C ALA A 246 6.80 1.64 -15.76
N PHE A 247 5.65 1.25 -16.30
CA PHE A 247 4.55 2.20 -16.54
C PHE A 247 4.00 2.78 -15.24
N LEU A 248 3.74 1.93 -14.23
CA LEU A 248 3.26 2.36 -12.93
C LEU A 248 4.18 3.36 -12.23
N ARG A 249 5.51 3.12 -12.29
CA ARG A 249 6.53 4.08 -11.82
C ARG A 249 6.37 5.42 -12.55
N THR A 250 6.35 5.40 -13.89
CA THR A 250 6.29 6.62 -14.71
C THR A 250 5.00 7.40 -14.47
N ALA A 251 3.85 6.70 -14.43
CA ALA A 251 2.56 7.31 -14.12
C ALA A 251 2.53 7.94 -12.71
N THR A 252 3.13 7.28 -11.71
CA THR A 252 3.22 7.81 -10.35
C THR A 252 4.14 9.04 -10.29
N LEU A 253 5.32 8.99 -10.91
CA LEU A 253 6.25 10.14 -10.97
C LEU A 253 5.62 11.34 -11.67
N LEU A 254 4.93 11.11 -12.80
CA LEU A 254 4.23 12.16 -13.53
C LEU A 254 3.13 12.79 -12.65
N SER A 255 2.30 11.97 -12.01
CA SER A 255 1.23 12.44 -11.13
C SER A 255 1.77 13.19 -9.92
N ALA A 256 2.89 12.76 -9.35
CA ALA A 256 3.56 13.45 -8.25
C ALA A 256 4.16 14.79 -8.70
N GLY A 257 4.89 14.79 -9.82
CA GLY A 257 5.62 15.97 -10.31
C GLY A 257 4.72 17.05 -10.93
N VAL A 258 3.63 16.64 -11.60
CA VAL A 258 2.72 17.58 -12.28
C VAL A 258 1.49 17.91 -11.44
N GLY A 259 0.94 16.93 -10.71
CA GLY A 259 -0.30 17.11 -9.94
C GLY A 259 -0.05 17.51 -8.50
N PHE A 260 0.69 16.70 -7.77
CA PHE A 260 0.78 16.84 -6.31
C PHE A 260 1.73 17.95 -5.86
N LEU A 261 3.01 17.86 -6.24
CA LEU A 261 4.05 18.76 -5.73
C LEU A 261 3.80 20.22 -6.08
N PRO A 262 3.43 20.61 -7.32
CA PRO A 262 3.13 22.00 -7.64
C PRO A 262 1.97 22.55 -6.81
N MET A 263 0.89 21.75 -6.64
CA MET A 263 -0.27 22.18 -5.87
C MET A 263 0.05 22.39 -4.38
N ILE A 264 0.89 21.57 -3.78
CA ILE A 264 1.31 21.74 -2.39
C ILE A 264 2.11 23.02 -2.20
N TRP A 265 3.04 23.32 -3.11
CA TRP A 265 3.83 24.56 -3.03
C TRP A 265 2.99 25.80 -3.30
N LEU A 266 2.04 25.73 -4.24
CA LEU A 266 1.05 26.79 -4.44
C LEU A 266 0.16 26.97 -3.22
N SER A 267 -0.27 25.88 -2.58
CA SER A 267 -1.02 25.96 -1.32
C SER A 267 -0.26 26.71 -0.23
N LEU A 268 1.06 26.49 -0.12
CA LEU A 268 1.90 27.22 0.83
C LEU A 268 2.03 28.70 0.44
N ALA A 269 2.26 28.99 -0.85
CA ALA A 269 2.46 30.36 -1.34
C ALA A 269 1.21 31.22 -1.21
N PHE A 270 0.02 30.65 -1.43
CA PHE A 270 -1.26 31.38 -1.38
C PHE A 270 -2.05 31.14 -0.08
N GLY A 271 -1.51 30.41 0.89
CA GLY A 271 -2.17 30.19 2.18
C GLY A 271 -3.45 29.37 2.12
N TRP A 272 -3.60 28.42 1.15
CA TRP A 272 -4.82 27.60 1.00
C TRP A 272 -4.97 26.52 2.07
N GLY A 273 -3.98 26.33 2.92
CA GLY A 273 -4.02 25.39 4.04
C GLY A 273 -4.31 23.95 3.60
N LEU A 274 -5.17 23.26 4.37
CA LEU A 274 -5.54 21.86 4.11
C LEU A 274 -6.25 21.67 2.77
N VAL A 275 -7.06 22.62 2.34
CA VAL A 275 -7.77 22.55 1.05
C VAL A 275 -6.78 22.38 -0.10
N GLY A 276 -5.69 23.16 -0.09
CA GLY A 276 -4.67 23.06 -1.14
C GLY A 276 -3.91 21.72 -1.11
N ILE A 277 -3.59 21.20 0.08
CA ILE A 277 -2.93 19.90 0.24
C ILE A 277 -3.82 18.78 -0.33
N TRP A 278 -5.09 18.75 0.04
CA TRP A 278 -6.03 17.73 -0.39
C TRP A 278 -6.45 17.88 -1.86
N THR A 279 -6.46 19.12 -2.39
CA THR A 279 -6.58 19.34 -3.84
C THR A 279 -5.39 18.75 -4.59
N GLY A 280 -4.17 18.90 -4.07
CA GLY A 280 -2.98 18.24 -4.63
C GLY A 280 -3.10 16.74 -4.68
N LEU A 281 -3.57 16.09 -3.58
CA LEU A 281 -3.83 14.67 -3.54
C LEU A 281 -4.92 14.25 -4.54
N THR A 282 -5.95 15.06 -4.68
CA THR A 282 -7.03 14.82 -5.66
C THR A 282 -6.49 14.85 -7.09
N LEU A 283 -5.71 15.83 -7.45
CA LEU A 283 -5.06 15.92 -8.78
C LEU A 283 -4.14 14.72 -9.02
N PHE A 284 -3.35 14.36 -8.02
CA PHE A 284 -2.51 13.16 -8.09
C PHE A 284 -3.32 11.90 -8.41
N MET A 285 -4.41 11.68 -7.67
CA MET A 285 -5.27 10.50 -7.86
C MET A 285 -6.02 10.53 -9.19
N LEU A 286 -6.47 11.69 -9.64
CA LEU A 286 -7.13 11.83 -10.93
C LEU A 286 -6.17 11.62 -12.11
N LEU A 287 -4.96 12.15 -12.05
CA LEU A 287 -3.93 11.90 -13.07
C LEU A 287 -3.57 10.40 -13.12
N ARG A 288 -3.44 9.75 -11.98
CA ARG A 288 -3.27 8.31 -11.92
C ARG A 288 -4.45 7.57 -12.52
N LEU A 289 -5.68 7.93 -12.15
CA LEU A 289 -6.89 7.32 -12.71
C LEU A 289 -6.86 7.39 -14.24
N VAL A 290 -6.63 8.58 -14.79
CA VAL A 290 -6.61 8.79 -16.25
C VAL A 290 -5.52 7.94 -16.91
N THR A 291 -4.29 8.01 -16.41
CA THR A 291 -3.15 7.27 -16.99
C THR A 291 -3.34 5.77 -16.92
N LEU A 292 -3.83 5.23 -15.79
CA LEU A 292 -4.07 3.80 -15.61
C LEU A 292 -5.22 3.30 -16.49
N VAL A 293 -6.33 4.06 -16.59
CA VAL A 293 -7.46 3.71 -17.46
C VAL A 293 -7.03 3.72 -18.94
N LEU A 294 -6.30 4.74 -19.38
CA LEU A 294 -5.79 4.80 -20.75
C LEU A 294 -4.84 3.63 -21.04
N ARG A 295 -3.95 3.28 -20.10
CA ARG A 295 -3.06 2.13 -20.26
C ARG A 295 -3.83 0.82 -20.36
N THR A 296 -4.83 0.64 -19.52
CA THR A 296 -5.65 -0.59 -19.53
C THR A 296 -6.47 -0.70 -20.81
N ARG A 297 -6.99 0.41 -21.33
CA ARG A 297 -7.70 0.45 -22.63
C ARG A 297 -6.78 0.19 -23.83
N SER A 298 -5.53 0.62 -23.77
CA SER A 298 -4.57 0.46 -24.89
C SER A 298 -4.15 -0.98 -25.13
N GLU A 299 -4.49 -1.91 -24.22
CA GLU A 299 -4.16 -3.34 -24.29
C GLU A 299 -2.66 -3.70 -24.34
N HIS A 300 -1.76 -2.72 -24.38
CA HIS A 300 -0.31 -2.94 -24.41
C HIS A 300 0.25 -3.59 -23.13
N TRP A 301 -0.56 -3.62 -22.05
CA TRP A 301 -0.19 -4.24 -20.78
C TRP A 301 -0.36 -5.76 -20.81
N SER A 302 -1.28 -6.29 -21.63
CA SER A 302 -1.68 -7.69 -21.64
C SER A 302 -0.74 -8.54 -22.51
N VAL A 303 0.54 -8.63 -22.12
CA VAL A 303 1.55 -9.44 -22.80
C VAL A 303 1.61 -10.82 -22.15
N VAL A 304 1.59 -11.87 -22.98
CA VAL A 304 1.70 -13.26 -22.55
C VAL A 304 3.17 -13.61 -22.27
N GLY A 305 3.44 -14.27 -21.16
CA GLY A 305 4.78 -14.72 -20.77
C GLY A 305 5.20 -14.27 -19.38
N ALA A 306 6.21 -14.92 -18.82
CA ALA A 306 6.67 -14.72 -17.46
C ALA A 306 7.53 -13.45 -17.25
N THR A 307 8.02 -12.82 -18.33
CA THR A 307 8.93 -11.67 -18.27
C THR A 307 8.64 -10.68 -19.39
N ARG A 308 8.67 -9.40 -19.05
CA ARG A 308 8.76 -8.28 -20.00
C ARG A 308 10.20 -7.79 -20.11
#